data_b66421c1f5c11dc4e4b2f55dc4884854
#
_entry.id   b66421c1f5c11dc4e4b2f55dc4884854
#
_cell.length_a   1.000
_cell.length_b   1.000
_cell.length_c   1.000
_cell.angle_alpha   90.00
_cell.angle_beta   90.00
_cell.angle_gamma   90.00
#
_symmetry.space_group_name_H-M   'P 1'
#
loop_
_entity.id
_entity.type
_entity.pdbx_description
1 polymer ?
#
loop_
_entity_poly.entity_id
_entity_poly.type
_entity_poly.pdbx_seq_one_letter_code
_entity_poly.pdbx_strand_id
1 'polypeptide(L)'
;MAPVASSGAAILRHGNLDGSATSWLEANWMFISLTFAIVGLGALAVRYPNRDPMWHGWLAPVMYCIHQTEEHAYDFRGWHYSFVPYLNEGFIGRAFAAACPDGEISCPMDPKMTLFVNAGAIWVGFGGCMLAAAVNPRFVFAGYLCWGTAIVNGLFGHLLPALLTLSYNPGCVQSAVMVPLGYYVISRSQRPKLCVANGFLFHAIAFGMGLNVILRARAPEAAVAVITVVMALLVPLAIAWKVDHPRDKFRPLFSDDSRLI
;
A
#
# COMPACT_ATOMS: atom_id res chain seq x y z
N MET A 1 -19.93 24.02 -14.66
CA MET A 1 -20.10 22.90 -13.71
C MET A 1 -19.83 23.43 -12.33
N ALA A 2 -20.86 23.53 -11.49
CA ALA A 2 -20.70 23.95 -10.11
C ALA A 2 -19.96 22.86 -9.34
N PRO A 3 -19.06 23.20 -8.40
CA PRO A 3 -18.39 22.21 -7.57
C PRO A 3 -19.44 21.56 -6.65
N VAL A 4 -19.72 20.29 -6.82
CA VAL A 4 -20.41 19.48 -5.83
C VAL A 4 -19.40 19.27 -4.69
N ALA A 5 -19.19 20.31 -3.95
CA ALA A 5 -18.39 20.24 -2.76
C ALA A 5 -19.30 20.58 -1.61
N SER A 6 -19.60 19.63 -0.76
CA SER A 6 -19.67 20.12 0.62
C SER A 6 -20.22 19.17 1.67
N SER A 7 -21.08 18.20 1.38
CA SER A 7 -21.66 17.42 2.50
C SER A 7 -20.72 16.37 3.07
N GLY A 8 -20.06 15.56 2.25
CA GLY A 8 -19.17 14.51 2.71
C GLY A 8 -17.88 15.03 3.37
N ALA A 9 -17.28 16.08 2.77
CA ALA A 9 -16.08 16.71 3.32
C ALA A 9 -16.32 17.43 4.67
N ALA A 10 -17.55 17.92 4.91
CA ALA A 10 -17.93 18.53 6.19
C ALA A 10 -18.06 17.48 7.31
N ILE A 11 -18.61 16.31 7.01
CA ILE A 11 -18.78 15.21 7.97
C ILE A 11 -17.41 14.67 8.40
N LEU A 12 -16.48 14.51 7.47
CA LEU A 12 -15.13 14.00 7.77
C LEU A 12 -14.22 15.05 8.45
N ARG A 13 -14.51 16.35 8.31
CA ARG A 13 -13.75 17.41 9.00
C ARG A 13 -13.84 17.33 10.53
N HIS A 14 -14.87 16.71 11.07
CA HIS A 14 -15.12 16.72 12.52
C HIS A 14 -14.88 15.36 13.21
N GLY A 15 -14.26 14.39 12.54
CA GLY A 15 -13.90 13.13 13.19
C GLY A 15 -15.09 12.26 13.62
N ASN A 16 -16.31 12.66 13.33
CA ASN A 16 -17.51 11.86 13.54
C ASN A 16 -17.97 11.28 12.20
N LEU A 17 -17.50 10.11 11.88
CA LEU A 17 -18.19 9.22 10.97
C LEU A 17 -19.51 8.83 11.67
N ASP A 18 -20.56 9.62 11.47
CA ASP A 18 -21.97 9.40 11.77
C ASP A 18 -22.36 8.42 12.90
N GLY A 19 -21.66 8.49 14.05
CA GLY A 19 -22.10 7.83 15.27
C GLY A 19 -21.96 6.29 15.27
N SER A 20 -21.52 5.66 14.21
CA SER A 20 -21.05 4.28 14.27
C SER A 20 -19.75 4.28 15.07
N ALA A 21 -19.72 3.57 16.19
CA ALA A 21 -18.58 3.51 17.08
C ALA A 21 -17.40 2.90 16.33
N THR A 22 -16.60 3.75 15.68
CA THR A 22 -15.29 3.35 15.17
C THR A 22 -14.45 2.92 16.38
N SER A 23 -13.88 1.73 16.32
CA SER A 23 -12.95 1.30 17.35
C SER A 23 -11.78 2.30 17.41
N TRP A 24 -11.15 2.43 18.58
CA TRP A 24 -9.95 3.27 18.72
C TRP A 24 -8.90 2.93 17.65
N LEU A 25 -8.78 1.65 17.29
CA LEU A 25 -7.84 1.20 16.28
C LEU A 25 -8.20 1.72 14.88
N GLU A 26 -9.48 1.67 14.50
CA GLU A 26 -9.96 2.21 13.21
C GLU A 26 -9.66 3.71 13.06
N ALA A 27 -9.75 4.45 14.16
CA ALA A 27 -9.48 5.88 14.18
C ALA A 27 -7.98 6.26 14.24
N ASN A 28 -7.10 5.34 14.65
CA ASN A 28 -5.71 5.70 15.00
C ASN A 28 -4.61 4.83 14.34
N TRP A 29 -4.95 3.83 13.56
CA TRP A 29 -3.98 2.90 12.96
C TRP A 29 -2.91 3.60 12.12
N MET A 30 -3.24 4.71 11.45
CA MET A 30 -2.31 5.48 10.64
C MET A 30 -1.20 6.14 11.50
N PHE A 31 -1.49 6.52 12.73
CA PHE A 31 -0.48 7.05 13.67
C PHE A 31 0.41 5.94 14.22
N ILE A 32 -0.12 4.72 14.36
CA ILE A 32 0.69 3.51 14.65
C ILE A 32 1.64 3.26 13.48
N SER A 33 1.14 3.33 12.23
CA SER A 33 1.96 3.21 11.01
C SER A 33 3.07 4.26 10.98
N LEU A 34 2.77 5.51 11.30
CA LEU A 34 3.78 6.58 11.38
C LEU A 34 4.86 6.28 12.42
N THR A 35 4.45 5.77 13.59
CA THR A 35 5.40 5.36 14.64
C THR A 35 6.33 4.24 14.13
N PHE A 36 5.78 3.23 13.45
CA PHE A 36 6.59 2.18 12.81
C PHE A 36 7.54 2.74 11.74
N ALA A 37 7.09 3.74 10.97
CA ALA A 37 7.95 4.39 9.98
C ALA A 37 9.13 5.12 10.62
N ILE A 38 8.90 5.91 11.65
CA ILE A 38 9.95 6.66 12.36
C ILE A 38 10.98 5.71 12.99
N VAL A 39 10.50 4.71 13.73
CA VAL A 39 11.36 3.68 14.34
C VAL A 39 12.09 2.88 13.27
N GLY A 40 11.39 2.51 12.18
CA GLY A 40 11.97 1.78 11.06
C GLY A 40 13.07 2.54 10.34
N LEU A 41 12.89 3.84 10.06
CA LEU A 41 13.93 4.70 9.48
C LEU A 41 15.16 4.76 10.37
N GLY A 42 14.96 4.96 11.69
CA GLY A 42 16.06 4.94 12.65
C GLY A 42 16.81 3.61 12.66
N ALA A 43 16.09 2.50 12.68
CA ALA A 43 16.67 1.16 12.63
C ALA A 43 17.44 0.90 11.32
N LEU A 44 16.89 1.32 10.18
CA LEU A 44 17.54 1.19 8.88
C LEU A 44 18.82 2.01 8.80
N ALA A 45 18.84 3.22 9.35
CA ALA A 45 20.02 4.07 9.36
C ALA A 45 21.19 3.47 10.17
N VAL A 46 20.88 2.70 11.23
CA VAL A 46 21.90 2.14 12.13
C VAL A 46 22.29 0.71 11.72
N ARG A 47 21.33 -0.11 11.25
CA ARG A 47 21.52 -1.57 11.16
C ARG A 47 22.04 -2.04 9.81
N TYR A 48 21.63 -1.41 8.71
CA TYR A 48 21.92 -1.89 7.36
C TYR A 48 22.62 -0.82 6.50
N PRO A 49 23.68 -1.16 5.78
CA PRO A 49 24.22 -0.30 4.71
C PRO A 49 23.14 -0.07 3.64
N ASN A 50 23.11 1.13 3.07
CA ASN A 50 22.13 1.52 2.06
C ASN A 50 22.19 0.74 0.72
N ARG A 51 23.15 -0.15 0.56
CA ARG A 51 23.26 -1.08 -0.59
C ARG A 51 22.82 -2.50 -0.27
N ASP A 52 22.52 -2.79 0.99
CA ASP A 52 22.04 -4.12 1.41
C ASP A 52 20.63 -4.36 0.87
N PRO A 53 20.35 -5.51 0.23
CA PRO A 53 19.01 -5.91 -0.20
C PRO A 53 17.97 -5.88 0.93
N MET A 54 18.38 -6.20 2.15
CA MET A 54 17.50 -6.12 3.33
C MET A 54 17.13 -4.68 3.64
N TRP A 55 18.07 -3.72 3.50
CA TRP A 55 17.77 -2.31 3.63
C TRP A 55 16.71 -1.87 2.61
N HIS A 56 16.93 -2.20 1.34
CA HIS A 56 15.99 -1.90 0.27
C HIS A 56 14.61 -2.53 0.52
N GLY A 57 14.58 -3.78 0.99
CA GLY A 57 13.33 -4.48 1.29
C GLY A 57 12.56 -3.84 2.45
N TRP A 58 13.22 -3.60 3.59
CA TRP A 58 12.61 -2.94 4.76
C TRP A 58 12.17 -1.51 4.51
N LEU A 59 12.81 -0.82 3.57
CA LEU A 59 12.39 0.53 3.19
C LEU A 59 10.98 0.55 2.57
N ALA A 60 10.52 -0.54 1.93
CA ALA A 60 9.18 -0.61 1.35
C ALA A 60 8.06 -0.44 2.39
N PRO A 61 7.95 -1.27 3.46
CA PRO A 61 6.94 -1.06 4.48
C PRO A 61 7.08 0.29 5.20
N VAL A 62 8.31 0.78 5.42
CA VAL A 62 8.56 2.07 6.04
C VAL A 62 8.01 3.22 5.19
N MET A 63 8.36 3.27 3.91
CA MET A 63 7.86 4.31 2.99
C MET A 63 6.36 4.25 2.80
N TYR A 64 5.79 3.04 2.77
CA TYR A 64 4.35 2.89 2.66
C TYR A 64 3.62 3.34 3.93
N CYS A 65 4.18 3.09 5.12
CA CYS A 65 3.63 3.64 6.37
C CYS A 65 3.64 5.18 6.38
N ILE A 66 4.68 5.82 5.82
CA ILE A 66 4.71 7.28 5.64
C ILE A 66 3.61 7.72 4.66
N HIS A 67 3.49 7.04 3.52
CA HIS A 67 2.47 7.32 2.52
C HIS A 67 1.05 7.30 3.11
N GLN A 68 0.76 6.34 3.97
CA GLN A 68 -0.55 6.23 4.62
C GLN A 68 -0.89 7.39 5.56
N THR A 69 0.11 8.13 6.04
CA THR A 69 -0.18 9.33 6.84
C THR A 69 -0.81 10.46 6.01
N GLU A 70 -0.40 10.60 4.74
CA GLU A 70 -1.03 11.56 3.82
C GLU A 70 -2.44 11.12 3.40
N GLU A 71 -2.67 9.82 3.26
CA GLU A 71 -3.98 9.29 2.87
C GLU A 71 -5.00 9.36 4.00
N HIS A 72 -4.61 8.99 5.21
CA HIS A 72 -5.54 8.63 6.28
C HIS A 72 -5.35 9.42 7.57
N ALA A 73 -4.18 10.03 7.85
CA ALA A 73 -4.03 10.94 8.98
C ALA A 73 -4.41 12.37 8.57
N TYR A 74 -3.45 13.11 8.02
CA TYR A 74 -3.69 14.45 7.51
C TYR A 74 -3.03 14.62 6.16
N ASP A 75 -3.80 15.02 5.17
CA ASP A 75 -3.27 15.36 3.85
C ASP A 75 -2.60 16.74 3.84
N PHE A 76 -1.95 17.11 2.75
CA PHE A 76 -1.26 18.40 2.62
C PHE A 76 -2.20 19.62 2.66
N ARG A 77 -3.52 19.42 2.62
CA ARG A 77 -4.54 20.47 2.84
C ARG A 77 -4.96 20.55 4.31
N GLY A 78 -4.43 19.67 5.17
CA GLY A 78 -4.83 19.54 6.57
C GLY A 78 -6.16 18.82 6.78
N TRP A 79 -6.64 18.05 5.80
CA TRP A 79 -7.88 17.28 5.93
C TRP A 79 -7.58 15.89 6.48
N HIS A 80 -8.32 15.53 7.52
CA HIS A 80 -8.22 14.22 8.14
C HIS A 80 -8.99 13.18 7.32
N TYR A 81 -8.39 11.98 7.15
CA TYR A 81 -9.02 10.83 6.51
C TYR A 81 -9.50 11.09 5.07
N SER A 82 -8.76 11.89 4.31
CA SER A 82 -9.25 12.46 3.05
C SER A 82 -9.30 11.49 1.87
N PHE A 83 -8.54 10.37 1.91
CA PHE A 83 -8.48 9.43 0.79
C PHE A 83 -9.76 8.62 0.61
N VAL A 84 -10.42 8.21 1.69
CA VAL A 84 -11.64 7.40 1.62
C VAL A 84 -12.78 8.11 0.89
N PRO A 85 -13.13 9.37 1.22
CA PRO A 85 -14.11 10.12 0.42
C PRO A 85 -13.66 10.32 -1.02
N TYR A 86 -12.40 10.64 -1.25
CA TYR A 86 -11.85 10.78 -2.60
C TYR A 86 -12.06 9.51 -3.43
N LEU A 87 -11.83 8.33 -2.85
CA LEU A 87 -12.00 7.04 -3.50
C LEU A 87 -13.47 6.72 -3.75
N ASN A 88 -14.34 6.94 -2.75
CA ASN A 88 -15.77 6.64 -2.84
C ASN A 88 -16.51 7.56 -3.83
N GLU A 89 -16.15 8.82 -3.92
CA GLU A 89 -16.72 9.78 -4.89
C GLU A 89 -16.07 9.65 -6.29
N GLY A 90 -14.90 9.02 -6.37
CA GLY A 90 -14.11 8.86 -7.59
C GLY A 90 -14.54 7.72 -8.50
N PHE A 91 -13.61 7.28 -9.35
CA PHE A 91 -13.85 6.19 -10.30
C PHE A 91 -14.22 4.87 -9.62
N ILE A 92 -13.55 4.53 -8.52
CA ILE A 92 -13.79 3.29 -7.79
C ILE A 92 -15.20 3.29 -7.20
N GLY A 93 -15.61 4.36 -6.52
CA GLY A 93 -16.96 4.48 -5.97
C GLY A 93 -18.03 4.36 -7.05
N ARG A 94 -17.85 5.04 -8.19
CA ARG A 94 -18.77 4.91 -9.32
C ARG A 94 -18.82 3.49 -9.90
N ALA A 95 -17.70 2.78 -9.94
CA ALA A 95 -17.66 1.39 -10.43
C ALA A 95 -18.43 0.42 -9.53
N PHE A 96 -18.55 0.73 -8.25
CA PHE A 96 -19.27 -0.09 -7.27
C PHE A 96 -20.62 0.49 -6.83
N ALA A 97 -21.03 1.65 -7.32
CA ALA A 97 -22.23 2.36 -6.89
C ALA A 97 -23.50 1.48 -6.91
N ALA A 98 -23.66 0.62 -7.93
CA ALA A 98 -24.79 -0.30 -8.03
C ALA A 98 -24.80 -1.42 -6.97
N ALA A 99 -23.70 -1.64 -6.26
CA ALA A 99 -23.59 -2.63 -5.18
C ALA A 99 -23.66 -1.99 -3.79
N CYS A 100 -23.57 -0.67 -3.72
CA CYS A 100 -23.66 0.10 -2.49
C CYS A 100 -25.13 0.38 -2.15
N PRO A 101 -25.51 0.39 -0.86
CA PRO A 101 -26.83 0.87 -0.43
C PRO A 101 -27.05 2.33 -0.85
N ASP A 102 -28.30 2.66 -1.20
CA ASP A 102 -28.65 4.01 -1.61
C ASP A 102 -28.37 5.01 -0.48
N GLY A 103 -27.61 6.03 -0.81
CA GLY A 103 -27.24 7.12 0.11
C GLY A 103 -26.09 6.83 1.07
N GLU A 104 -25.48 5.66 1.00
CA GLU A 104 -24.33 5.33 1.84
C GLU A 104 -23.04 5.94 1.29
N ILE A 105 -22.52 6.97 1.98
CA ILE A 105 -21.31 7.70 1.59
C ILE A 105 -20.02 6.97 1.94
N SER A 106 -20.08 5.99 2.84
CA SER A 106 -18.94 5.15 3.27
C SER A 106 -18.78 3.87 2.44
N CYS A 107 -19.40 3.80 1.27
CA CYS A 107 -19.32 2.68 0.35
C CYS A 107 -18.63 3.10 -0.96
N PRO A 108 -17.75 2.29 -1.55
CA PRO A 108 -17.37 0.92 -1.18
C PRO A 108 -16.36 0.81 -0.03
N MET A 109 -15.77 1.88 0.42
CA MET A 109 -14.74 1.88 1.47
C MET A 109 -15.23 2.61 2.71
N ASP A 110 -15.19 1.96 3.84
CA ASP A 110 -15.37 2.53 5.17
C ASP A 110 -14.05 2.49 5.97
N PRO A 111 -14.00 3.07 7.18
CA PRO A 111 -12.78 3.07 8.00
C PRO A 111 -12.30 1.67 8.39
N LYS A 112 -13.20 0.75 8.65
CA LYS A 112 -12.88 -0.64 9.02
C LYS A 112 -12.30 -1.42 7.84
N MET A 113 -12.91 -1.29 6.67
CA MET A 113 -12.40 -1.86 5.43
C MET A 113 -11.02 -1.30 5.11
N THR A 114 -10.85 0.01 5.27
CA THR A 114 -9.58 0.72 5.06
C THR A 114 -8.50 0.18 5.99
N LEU A 115 -8.79 0.01 7.27
CA LEU A 115 -7.86 -0.61 8.22
C LEU A 115 -7.49 -2.03 7.77
N PHE A 116 -8.46 -2.87 7.40
CA PHE A 116 -8.19 -4.26 7.01
C PHE A 116 -7.31 -4.36 5.78
N VAL A 117 -7.58 -3.54 4.76
CA VAL A 117 -6.75 -3.50 3.54
C VAL A 117 -5.34 -3.03 3.89
N ASN A 118 -5.21 -1.92 4.60
CA ASN A 118 -3.91 -1.29 4.82
C ASN A 118 -3.07 -2.04 5.85
N ALA A 119 -3.61 -2.39 7.01
CA ALA A 119 -2.89 -3.18 8.00
C ALA A 119 -2.57 -4.59 7.47
N GLY A 120 -3.49 -5.21 6.75
CA GLY A 120 -3.28 -6.49 6.10
C GLY A 120 -2.15 -6.46 5.06
N ALA A 121 -2.13 -5.44 4.21
CA ALA A 121 -1.10 -5.29 3.18
C ALA A 121 0.26 -4.92 3.78
N ILE A 122 0.31 -3.94 4.70
CA ILE A 122 1.57 -3.33 5.10
C ILE A 122 2.15 -3.99 6.34
N TRP A 123 1.37 -4.11 7.41
CA TRP A 123 1.91 -4.66 8.65
C TRP A 123 2.13 -6.17 8.51
N VAL A 124 1.09 -6.89 8.05
CA VAL A 124 1.18 -8.35 7.89
C VAL A 124 1.88 -8.73 6.60
N GLY A 125 1.50 -8.12 5.47
CA GLY A 125 2.05 -8.45 4.16
C GLY A 125 3.51 -8.04 4.01
N PHE A 126 3.79 -6.75 3.89
CA PHE A 126 5.16 -6.26 3.66
C PHE A 126 6.07 -6.54 4.87
N GLY A 127 5.59 -6.25 6.10
CA GLY A 127 6.33 -6.55 7.31
C GLY A 127 6.65 -8.04 7.44
N GLY A 128 5.66 -8.90 7.20
CA GLY A 128 5.83 -10.36 7.21
C GLY A 128 6.80 -10.88 6.15
N CYS A 129 6.77 -10.31 4.92
CA CYS A 129 7.77 -10.62 3.89
C CYS A 129 9.18 -10.32 4.36
N MET A 130 9.38 -9.17 5.00
CA MET A 130 10.70 -8.76 5.46
C MET A 130 11.17 -9.52 6.70
N LEU A 131 10.26 -9.90 7.60
CA LEU A 131 10.57 -10.80 8.70
C LEU A 131 10.97 -12.20 8.18
N ALA A 132 10.23 -12.72 7.20
CA ALA A 132 10.60 -13.99 6.55
C ALA A 132 11.99 -13.92 5.89
N ALA A 133 12.31 -12.81 5.21
CA ALA A 133 13.62 -12.57 4.62
C ALA A 133 14.74 -12.46 5.66
N ALA A 134 14.45 -11.87 6.82
CA ALA A 134 15.40 -11.76 7.93
C ALA A 134 15.74 -13.14 8.55
N VAL A 135 14.77 -14.05 8.56
CA VAL A 135 14.96 -15.44 9.05
C VAL A 135 15.59 -16.34 7.97
N ASN A 136 15.19 -16.14 6.71
CA ASN A 136 15.67 -16.98 5.61
C ASN A 136 15.93 -16.12 4.36
N PRO A 137 17.22 -15.98 3.94
CA PRO A 137 17.61 -15.18 2.77
C PRO A 137 16.92 -15.54 1.44
N ARG A 138 16.32 -16.73 1.34
CA ARG A 138 15.53 -17.15 0.16
C ARG A 138 14.27 -16.29 -0.06
N PHE A 139 13.90 -15.46 0.90
CA PHE A 139 12.76 -14.56 0.77
C PHE A 139 13.14 -13.09 0.51
N VAL A 140 14.41 -12.78 0.28
CA VAL A 140 14.87 -11.40 0.05
C VAL A 140 14.19 -10.77 -1.16
N PHE A 141 13.91 -11.55 -2.21
CA PHE A 141 13.20 -11.05 -3.39
C PHE A 141 11.78 -10.55 -3.08
N ALA A 142 11.14 -11.02 -1.98
CA ALA A 142 9.82 -10.55 -1.57
C ALA A 142 9.81 -9.03 -1.28
N GLY A 143 10.91 -8.47 -0.76
CA GLY A 143 11.04 -7.03 -0.57
C GLY A 143 10.95 -6.22 -1.87
N TYR A 144 11.51 -6.73 -2.96
CA TYR A 144 11.36 -6.11 -4.29
C TYR A 144 9.93 -6.21 -4.83
N LEU A 145 9.22 -7.31 -4.53
CA LEU A 145 7.80 -7.47 -4.88
C LEU A 145 6.92 -6.48 -4.12
N CYS A 146 7.22 -6.20 -2.84
CA CYS A 146 6.56 -5.14 -2.07
C CYS A 146 6.71 -3.77 -2.74
N TRP A 147 7.91 -3.44 -3.24
CA TRP A 147 8.12 -2.21 -4.01
C TRP A 147 7.33 -2.16 -5.30
N GLY A 148 7.17 -3.29 -5.99
CA GLY A 148 6.30 -3.37 -7.17
C GLY A 148 4.85 -2.98 -6.84
N THR A 149 4.34 -3.44 -5.70
CA THR A 149 3.00 -3.06 -5.20
C THR A 149 2.95 -1.57 -4.84
N ALA A 150 3.96 -1.04 -4.15
CA ALA A 150 4.05 0.37 -3.80
C ALA A 150 4.09 1.30 -5.03
N ILE A 151 4.85 0.94 -6.07
CA ILE A 151 4.92 1.69 -7.33
C ILE A 151 3.57 1.72 -8.04
N VAL A 152 2.90 0.58 -8.15
CA VAL A 152 1.61 0.50 -8.83
C VAL A 152 0.56 1.32 -8.08
N ASN A 153 0.53 1.23 -6.74
CA ASN A 153 -0.33 2.09 -5.93
C ASN A 153 -0.03 3.57 -6.14
N GLY A 154 1.21 3.98 -5.93
CA GLY A 154 1.60 5.38 -6.03
C GLY A 154 1.37 5.98 -7.41
N LEU A 155 1.66 5.22 -8.47
CA LEU A 155 1.49 5.71 -9.84
C LEU A 155 0.02 5.74 -10.27
N PHE A 156 -0.70 4.64 -10.11
CA PHE A 156 -2.06 4.50 -10.65
C PHE A 156 -3.16 4.88 -9.64
N GLY A 157 -2.89 4.77 -8.34
CA GLY A 157 -3.81 5.21 -7.29
C GLY A 157 -3.75 6.72 -7.03
N HIS A 158 -2.58 7.35 -7.24
CA HIS A 158 -2.36 8.74 -6.79
C HIS A 158 -1.82 9.67 -7.87
N LEU A 159 -0.64 9.41 -8.44
CA LEU A 159 0.00 10.37 -9.36
C LEU A 159 -0.77 10.54 -10.67
N LEU A 160 -1.12 9.43 -11.31
CA LEU A 160 -1.83 9.48 -12.58
C LEU A 160 -3.23 10.10 -12.44
N PRO A 161 -4.06 9.74 -11.44
CA PRO A 161 -5.32 10.43 -11.20
C PRO A 161 -5.14 11.93 -10.92
N ALA A 162 -4.15 12.33 -10.10
CA ALA A 162 -3.89 13.74 -9.83
C ALA A 162 -3.53 14.51 -11.10
N LEU A 163 -2.69 13.93 -11.97
CA LEU A 163 -2.31 14.52 -13.26
C LEU A 163 -3.48 14.60 -14.24
N LEU A 164 -4.29 13.56 -14.35
CA LEU A 164 -5.42 13.52 -15.29
C LEU A 164 -6.56 14.47 -14.88
N THR A 165 -6.75 14.66 -13.58
CA THR A 165 -7.81 15.56 -13.07
C THR A 165 -7.31 16.97 -12.78
N LEU A 166 -5.99 17.21 -12.86
CA LEU A 166 -5.32 18.45 -12.44
C LEU A 166 -5.78 18.90 -11.04
N SER A 167 -5.97 17.93 -10.16
CA SER A 167 -6.45 18.16 -8.79
C SER A 167 -5.64 17.33 -7.80
N TYR A 168 -5.57 17.83 -6.57
CA TYR A 168 -4.89 17.11 -5.50
C TYR A 168 -5.59 15.78 -5.21
N ASN A 169 -4.80 14.71 -5.17
CA ASN A 169 -5.20 13.38 -4.74
C ASN A 169 -4.46 13.08 -3.43
N PRO A 170 -5.16 12.76 -2.32
CA PRO A 170 -4.49 12.36 -1.08
C PRO A 170 -3.53 11.19 -1.32
N GLY A 171 -2.30 11.31 -0.86
CA GLY A 171 -1.21 10.35 -1.13
C GLY A 171 -0.31 10.71 -2.33
N CYS A 172 -0.67 11.70 -3.16
CA CYS A 172 0.10 12.02 -4.36
C CYS A 172 1.49 12.62 -4.07
N VAL A 173 1.64 13.39 -2.99
CA VAL A 173 2.94 14.01 -2.65
C VAL A 173 3.93 12.95 -2.17
N GLN A 174 3.49 12.06 -1.29
CA GLN A 174 4.34 10.94 -0.85
C GLN A 174 4.62 9.97 -2.00
N SER A 175 3.65 9.76 -2.90
CA SER A 175 3.84 8.94 -4.11
C SER A 175 4.87 9.52 -5.05
N ALA A 176 5.00 10.85 -5.14
CA ALA A 176 6.02 11.50 -5.95
C ALA A 176 7.46 11.19 -5.47
N VAL A 177 7.63 10.82 -4.21
CA VAL A 177 8.89 10.33 -3.64
C VAL A 177 8.98 8.80 -3.73
N MET A 178 7.91 8.11 -3.36
CA MET A 178 7.87 6.65 -3.25
C MET A 178 8.04 5.96 -4.62
N VAL A 179 7.43 6.48 -5.68
CA VAL A 179 7.51 5.87 -7.02
C VAL A 179 8.91 5.92 -7.62
N PRO A 180 9.63 7.06 -7.68
CA PRO A 180 11.02 7.09 -8.15
C PRO A 180 11.95 6.24 -7.30
N LEU A 181 11.80 6.28 -5.98
CA LEU A 181 12.60 5.46 -5.07
C LEU A 181 12.34 3.97 -5.30
N GLY A 182 11.09 3.57 -5.42
CA GLY A 182 10.70 2.20 -5.72
C GLY A 182 11.24 1.73 -7.07
N TYR A 183 11.16 2.57 -8.11
CA TYR A 183 11.77 2.29 -9.41
C TYR A 183 13.28 2.07 -9.29
N TYR A 184 13.98 2.94 -8.58
CA TYR A 184 15.41 2.77 -8.29
C TYR A 184 15.69 1.43 -7.63
N VAL A 185 14.90 1.03 -6.64
CA VAL A 185 15.08 -0.25 -5.94
C VAL A 185 14.81 -1.43 -6.86
N ILE A 186 13.65 -1.47 -7.54
CA ILE A 186 13.33 -2.64 -8.38
C ILE A 186 14.24 -2.77 -9.61
N SER A 187 14.79 -1.66 -10.13
CA SER A 187 15.75 -1.70 -11.23
C SER A 187 17.03 -2.48 -10.88
N ARG A 188 17.33 -2.62 -9.59
CA ARG A 188 18.46 -3.41 -9.08
C ARG A 188 18.11 -4.89 -8.85
N SER A 189 16.83 -5.24 -8.97
CA SER A 189 16.40 -6.64 -8.89
C SER A 189 16.70 -7.39 -10.18
N GLN A 190 16.84 -8.70 -10.10
CA GLN A 190 17.04 -9.55 -11.29
C GLN A 190 15.79 -9.62 -12.19
N ARG A 191 14.61 -9.26 -11.65
CA ARG A 191 13.31 -9.40 -12.35
C ARG A 191 12.38 -8.21 -12.11
N PRO A 192 12.75 -6.99 -12.55
CA PRO A 192 11.97 -5.78 -12.28
C PRO A 192 10.54 -5.86 -12.85
N LYS A 193 10.35 -6.47 -14.02
CA LYS A 193 9.03 -6.66 -14.63
C LYS A 193 8.12 -7.55 -13.76
N LEU A 194 8.67 -8.55 -13.08
CA LEU A 194 7.91 -9.42 -12.18
C LEU A 194 7.46 -8.65 -10.93
N CYS A 195 8.27 -7.71 -10.43
CA CYS A 195 7.87 -6.85 -9.32
C CYS A 195 6.66 -5.98 -9.69
N VAL A 196 6.69 -5.35 -10.85
CA VAL A 196 5.56 -4.53 -11.34
C VAL A 196 4.33 -5.40 -11.60
N ALA A 197 4.49 -6.58 -12.22
CA ALA A 197 3.40 -7.52 -12.44
C ALA A 197 2.74 -7.97 -11.14
N ASN A 198 3.52 -8.22 -10.08
CA ASN A 198 3.00 -8.50 -8.74
C ASN A 198 2.15 -7.35 -8.20
N GLY A 199 2.60 -6.11 -8.40
CA GLY A 199 1.83 -4.92 -8.00
C GLY A 199 0.47 -4.84 -8.68
N PHE A 200 0.40 -5.04 -9.99
CA PHE A 200 -0.87 -5.10 -10.71
C PHE A 200 -1.75 -6.25 -10.24
N LEU A 201 -1.17 -7.43 -10.05
CA LEU A 201 -1.90 -8.60 -9.57
C LEU A 201 -2.51 -8.37 -8.18
N PHE A 202 -1.72 -7.77 -7.27
CA PHE A 202 -2.20 -7.40 -5.94
C PHE A 202 -3.42 -6.48 -6.04
N HIS A 203 -3.34 -5.38 -6.80
CA HIS A 203 -4.44 -4.41 -6.90
C HIS A 203 -5.68 -5.01 -7.59
N ALA A 204 -5.51 -5.79 -8.64
CA ALA A 204 -6.61 -6.44 -9.33
C ALA A 204 -7.36 -7.43 -8.40
N ILE A 205 -6.64 -8.18 -7.59
CA ILE A 205 -7.24 -9.20 -6.73
C ILE A 205 -7.67 -8.60 -5.38
N ALA A 206 -6.79 -7.89 -4.67
CA ALA A 206 -7.12 -7.37 -3.34
C ALA A 206 -8.22 -6.30 -3.41
N PHE A 207 -8.11 -5.34 -4.34
CA PHE A 207 -9.14 -4.33 -4.51
C PHE A 207 -10.27 -4.79 -5.44
N GLY A 208 -9.96 -5.21 -6.67
CA GLY A 208 -10.97 -5.54 -7.66
C GLY A 208 -11.84 -6.70 -7.24
N MET A 209 -11.26 -7.87 -6.99
CA MET A 209 -12.02 -9.07 -6.57
C MET A 209 -12.47 -8.97 -5.10
N GLY A 210 -11.61 -8.45 -4.20
CA GLY A 210 -11.95 -8.31 -2.79
C GLY A 210 -13.22 -7.48 -2.58
N LEU A 211 -13.31 -6.29 -3.17
CA LEU A 211 -14.51 -5.46 -3.10
C LEU A 211 -15.72 -6.13 -3.75
N ASN A 212 -15.54 -6.83 -4.88
CA ASN A 212 -16.65 -7.58 -5.50
C ASN A 212 -17.19 -8.68 -4.59
N VAL A 213 -16.32 -9.45 -3.93
CA VAL A 213 -16.72 -10.52 -3.02
C VAL A 213 -17.50 -9.97 -1.83
N ILE A 214 -17.10 -8.85 -1.27
CA ILE A 214 -17.78 -8.27 -0.12
C ILE A 214 -19.08 -7.62 -0.52
N LEU A 215 -19.07 -6.72 -1.51
CA LEU A 215 -20.24 -5.93 -1.86
C LEU A 215 -21.29 -6.75 -2.62
N ARG A 216 -20.88 -7.53 -3.62
CA ARG A 216 -21.83 -8.27 -4.48
C ARG A 216 -22.19 -9.63 -3.96
N ALA A 217 -21.24 -10.36 -3.35
CA ALA A 217 -21.50 -11.66 -2.72
C ALA A 217 -21.90 -11.53 -1.25
N ARG A 218 -22.00 -10.31 -0.70
CA ARG A 218 -22.33 -10.04 0.71
C ARG A 218 -21.47 -10.84 1.68
N ALA A 219 -20.18 -10.98 1.36
CA ALA A 219 -19.23 -11.67 2.21
C ALA A 219 -18.87 -10.80 3.43
N PRO A 220 -18.41 -11.40 4.54
CA PRO A 220 -17.90 -10.65 5.68
C PRO A 220 -16.72 -9.76 5.29
N GLU A 221 -16.62 -8.55 5.83
CA GLU A 221 -15.51 -7.61 5.59
C GLU A 221 -14.14 -8.26 5.91
N ALA A 222 -14.08 -9.17 6.88
CA ALA A 222 -12.86 -9.94 7.17
C ALA A 222 -12.33 -10.72 5.97
N ALA A 223 -13.17 -11.04 4.97
CA ALA A 223 -12.73 -11.70 3.75
C ALA A 223 -11.73 -10.83 2.96
N VAL A 224 -11.88 -9.50 2.99
CA VAL A 224 -10.91 -8.60 2.34
C VAL A 224 -9.55 -8.66 3.04
N ALA A 225 -9.53 -8.73 4.36
CA ALA A 225 -8.29 -8.88 5.12
C ALA A 225 -7.56 -10.17 4.71
N VAL A 226 -8.29 -11.28 4.60
CA VAL A 226 -7.72 -12.58 4.19
C VAL A 226 -7.17 -12.49 2.76
N ILE A 227 -7.95 -11.97 1.81
CA ILE A 227 -7.51 -11.81 0.41
C ILE A 227 -6.27 -10.91 0.35
N THR A 228 -6.28 -9.80 1.08
CA THR A 228 -5.17 -8.85 1.13
C THR A 228 -3.90 -9.49 1.68
N VAL A 229 -4.00 -10.23 2.79
CA VAL A 229 -2.85 -10.94 3.39
C VAL A 229 -2.33 -12.03 2.45
N VAL A 230 -3.19 -12.81 1.82
CA VAL A 230 -2.77 -13.80 0.82
C VAL A 230 -1.96 -13.13 -0.29
N MET A 231 -2.47 -12.03 -0.83
CA MET A 231 -1.83 -11.33 -1.97
C MET A 231 -0.59 -10.54 -1.57
N ALA A 232 -0.52 -10.00 -0.36
CA ALA A 232 0.60 -9.18 0.10
C ALA A 232 1.71 -9.98 0.81
N LEU A 233 1.41 -11.18 1.31
CA LEU A 233 2.35 -12.03 2.03
C LEU A 233 2.63 -13.34 1.30
N LEU A 234 1.60 -14.19 1.14
CA LEU A 234 1.82 -15.57 0.68
C LEU A 234 2.26 -15.61 -0.78
N VAL A 235 1.66 -14.81 -1.64
CA VAL A 235 2.04 -14.74 -3.06
C VAL A 235 3.47 -14.23 -3.24
N PRO A 236 3.91 -13.10 -2.65
CA PRO A 236 5.30 -12.66 -2.70
C PRO A 236 6.29 -13.68 -2.14
N LEU A 237 5.98 -14.33 -1.02
CA LEU A 237 6.85 -15.37 -0.46
C LEU A 237 6.96 -16.58 -1.40
N ALA A 238 5.87 -17.03 -2.00
CA ALA A 238 5.87 -18.14 -2.96
C ALA A 238 6.67 -17.79 -4.23
N ILE A 239 6.56 -16.55 -4.71
CA ILE A 239 7.36 -16.06 -5.85
C ILE A 239 8.84 -16.00 -5.47
N ALA A 240 9.17 -15.38 -4.32
CA ALA A 240 10.55 -15.25 -3.84
C ALA A 240 11.20 -16.63 -3.66
N TRP A 241 10.49 -17.57 -3.06
CA TRP A 241 10.97 -18.96 -2.91
C TRP A 241 11.38 -19.59 -4.24
N LYS A 242 10.63 -19.34 -5.32
CA LYS A 242 10.95 -19.85 -6.65
C LYS A 242 12.08 -19.10 -7.34
N VAL A 243 12.18 -17.79 -7.11
CA VAL A 243 13.17 -16.90 -7.75
C VAL A 243 14.54 -17.08 -7.09
N ASP A 244 14.58 -17.11 -5.76
CA ASP A 244 15.81 -17.21 -4.98
C ASP A 244 16.26 -18.68 -4.77
N HIS A 245 15.57 -19.66 -5.39
CA HIS A 245 15.96 -21.06 -5.29
C HIS A 245 17.18 -21.33 -6.20
N PRO A 246 18.33 -21.71 -5.65
CA PRO A 246 19.54 -21.93 -6.46
C PRO A 246 19.41 -23.23 -7.26
N ARG A 247 18.86 -23.19 -8.45
CA ARG A 247 19.15 -24.21 -9.47
C ARG A 247 20.50 -23.95 -10.14
N ASP A 248 21.02 -22.73 -10.06
CA ASP A 248 22.33 -22.35 -10.55
C ASP A 248 23.07 -21.53 -9.51
N LYS A 249 24.27 -22.00 -9.16
CA LYS A 249 25.35 -21.42 -8.37
C LYS A 249 25.10 -19.97 -7.90
N PHE A 250 25.10 -19.80 -6.60
CA PHE A 250 25.16 -18.53 -5.89
C PHE A 250 26.05 -17.53 -6.66
N ARG A 251 25.45 -16.78 -7.58
CA ARG A 251 26.02 -15.50 -7.96
C ARG A 251 25.58 -14.57 -6.85
N PRO A 252 26.51 -13.96 -6.10
CA PRO A 252 26.17 -12.93 -5.17
C PRO A 252 25.31 -11.91 -5.94
N LEU A 253 24.18 -11.47 -5.35
CA LEU A 253 23.27 -10.48 -5.93
C LEU A 253 23.96 -9.15 -6.29
N PHE A 254 25.23 -9.04 -5.92
CA PHE A 254 26.16 -7.98 -6.23
C PHE A 254 27.48 -8.62 -6.66
N SER A 255 27.65 -8.84 -7.94
CA SER A 255 29.01 -8.83 -8.47
C SER A 255 29.58 -7.45 -8.15
N ASP A 256 30.71 -7.46 -7.49
CA ASP A 256 31.51 -6.30 -7.14
C ASP A 256 31.89 -5.55 -8.44
N ASP A 257 30.97 -4.78 -8.99
CA ASP A 257 31.26 -3.81 -10.03
C ASP A 257 31.80 -2.54 -9.36
N SER A 258 32.98 -2.71 -8.70
CA SER A 258 33.84 -1.63 -8.26
C SER A 258 34.40 -0.81 -9.45
N ARG A 259 33.77 -0.84 -10.61
CA ARG A 259 34.18 -0.15 -11.83
C ARG A 259 33.16 0.85 -12.35
N LEU A 260 32.50 1.60 -11.49
CA LEU A 260 31.84 2.83 -11.89
C LEU A 260 32.02 3.86 -10.76
N ILE A 261 33.19 4.47 -10.75
CA ILE A 261 33.39 5.86 -10.32
C ILE A 261 33.50 6.68 -11.58
#